data_0d4d60d51a311f4c3a09c42f5b81ea9d
#
_entry.id   0d4d60d51a311f4c3a09c42f5b81ea9d
#
_cell.length_a   1.000
_cell.length_b   1.000
_cell.length_c   1.000
_cell.angle_alpha   90.00
_cell.angle_beta   90.00
_cell.angle_gamma   90.00
#
_symmetry.space_group_name_H-M   'P 1'
#
loop_
_entity.id
_entity.type
_entity.pdbx_description
1 polymer ?
#
loop_
_entity_poly.entity_id
_entity_poly.type
_entity_poly.pdbx_seq_one_letter_code
_entity_poly.pdbx_strand_id
1 'polypeptide(L)'
;RMECESLEELIFCIRQNIGKFTTEDVYLCLNKSIYYEMTGRGNSILRNRTITRDYENKIYITKLNNEDGMPEFYSFTSEQMFPAMWNGRGSGEYLYMPVHFRDNCLGYMILTGTLDTKHIPNYYVWIRNISNALEKLKNVSELRNAARNIDNMAVRDSLTGVYNRMGINRFVVDMVKQANTSRRRLLFIFADMDGLKKINDEFGHEAGDQAICFAAEALQEAFCEKELII
;
A
#
# COMPACT_ATOMS: atom_id res chain seq x y z
N ARG A 1 -20.35 -10.95 -9.24
CA ARG A 1 -19.09 -10.93 -8.46
C ARG A 1 -18.35 -9.67 -8.86
N MET A 2 -18.00 -8.83 -7.89
CA MET A 2 -17.11 -7.70 -8.14
C MET A 2 -15.66 -8.25 -8.20
N GLU A 3 -15.11 -8.28 -9.41
CA GLU A 3 -13.69 -8.58 -9.63
C GLU A 3 -12.98 -7.25 -9.83
N CYS A 4 -12.50 -6.66 -8.74
CA CYS A 4 -11.76 -5.41 -8.74
C CYS A 4 -10.31 -5.71 -8.31
N GLU A 5 -9.35 -5.03 -8.94
CA GLU A 5 -7.93 -5.16 -8.65
C GLU A 5 -7.37 -3.99 -7.84
N SER A 6 -8.13 -2.90 -7.72
CA SER A 6 -7.78 -1.70 -6.95
C SER A 6 -8.96 -1.14 -6.18
N LEU A 7 -8.66 -0.26 -5.20
CA LEU A 7 -9.68 0.47 -4.43
C LEU A 7 -10.49 1.41 -5.35
N GLU A 8 -9.82 2.04 -6.30
CA GLU A 8 -10.44 2.94 -7.28
C GLU A 8 -11.45 2.19 -8.15
N GLU A 9 -11.09 1.00 -8.64
CA GLU A 9 -12.01 0.14 -9.42
C GLU A 9 -13.20 -0.30 -8.59
N LEU A 10 -12.97 -0.68 -7.32
CA LEU A 10 -14.06 -1.04 -6.41
C LEU A 10 -15.03 0.12 -6.24
N ILE A 11 -14.53 1.33 -5.98
CA ILE A 11 -15.36 2.53 -5.83
C ILE A 11 -16.12 2.82 -7.12
N PHE A 12 -15.46 2.70 -8.27
CA PHE A 12 -16.11 2.87 -9.56
C PHE A 12 -17.26 1.85 -9.76
N CYS A 13 -17.02 0.58 -9.48
CA CYS A 13 -18.06 -0.46 -9.51
C CYS A 13 -19.24 -0.17 -8.57
N ILE A 14 -18.95 0.37 -7.37
CA ILE A 14 -19.97 0.79 -6.42
C ILE A 14 -20.78 1.95 -7.00
N ARG A 15 -20.12 2.98 -7.53
CA ARG A 15 -20.77 4.16 -8.15
C ARG A 15 -21.74 3.79 -9.26
N GLN A 16 -21.37 2.88 -10.15
CA GLN A 16 -22.20 2.41 -11.24
C GLN A 16 -23.51 1.74 -10.77
N ASN A 17 -23.55 1.27 -9.56
CA ASN A 17 -24.69 0.50 -9.05
C ASN A 17 -25.42 1.20 -7.89
N ILE A 18 -24.84 2.22 -7.28
CA ILE A 18 -25.36 2.84 -6.06
C ILE A 18 -26.74 3.46 -6.27
N GLY A 19 -26.98 4.10 -7.40
CA GLY A 19 -28.25 4.71 -7.76
C GLY A 19 -29.44 3.72 -7.87
N LYS A 20 -29.14 2.41 -7.94
CA LYS A 20 -30.18 1.36 -7.89
C LYS A 20 -30.66 1.07 -6.46
N PHE A 21 -29.88 1.47 -5.47
CA PHE A 21 -30.13 1.15 -4.06
C PHE A 21 -30.58 2.37 -3.26
N THR A 22 -30.11 3.55 -3.62
CA THR A 22 -30.44 4.79 -2.91
C THR A 22 -30.19 6.01 -3.79
N THR A 23 -30.99 7.04 -3.58
CA THR A 23 -30.78 8.40 -4.12
C THR A 23 -30.06 9.31 -3.14
N GLU A 24 -29.85 8.83 -1.91
CA GLU A 24 -29.22 9.56 -0.82
C GLU A 24 -27.69 9.53 -0.91
N ASP A 25 -27.04 10.47 -0.25
CA ASP A 25 -25.59 10.51 -0.23
C ASP A 25 -25.00 9.35 0.58
N VAL A 26 -24.03 8.66 -0.02
CA VAL A 26 -23.34 7.54 0.60
C VAL A 26 -21.85 7.81 0.67
N TYR A 27 -21.28 7.57 1.83
CA TYR A 27 -19.87 7.76 2.10
C TYR A 27 -19.24 6.44 2.55
N LEU A 28 -18.03 6.17 2.08
CA LEU A 28 -17.18 5.08 2.55
C LEU A 28 -16.07 5.67 3.42
N CYS A 29 -15.99 5.21 4.64
CA CYS A 29 -14.99 5.59 5.62
C CYS A 29 -14.09 4.38 5.88
N LEU A 30 -12.80 4.50 5.62
CA LEU A 30 -11.81 3.44 5.82
C LEU A 30 -10.85 3.78 6.94
N ASN A 31 -10.51 2.81 7.77
CA ASN A 31 -9.41 2.92 8.71
C ASN A 31 -8.11 3.28 7.98
N LYS A 32 -7.25 4.07 8.61
CA LYS A 32 -5.98 4.52 8.05
C LYS A 32 -5.11 3.37 7.53
N SER A 33 -4.98 2.30 8.31
CA SER A 33 -4.20 1.12 7.94
C SER A 33 -4.70 0.50 6.64
N ILE A 34 -6.02 0.31 6.53
CA ILE A 34 -6.68 -0.27 5.36
C ILE A 34 -6.50 0.62 4.13
N TYR A 35 -6.74 1.94 4.29
CA TYR A 35 -6.56 2.89 3.20
C TYR A 35 -5.12 2.91 2.67
N TYR A 36 -4.12 2.94 3.57
CA TYR A 36 -2.72 2.96 3.20
C TYR A 36 -2.26 1.67 2.54
N GLU A 37 -2.75 0.54 3.02
CA GLU A 37 -2.44 -0.76 2.44
C GLU A 37 -2.98 -0.90 1.02
N MET A 38 -4.21 -0.45 0.77
CA MET A 38 -4.85 -0.52 -0.53
C MET A 38 -4.29 0.47 -1.55
N THR A 39 -3.85 1.66 -1.10
CA THR A 39 -3.33 2.72 -1.98
C THR A 39 -1.81 2.72 -2.11
N GLY A 40 -1.10 1.87 -1.35
CA GLY A 40 0.37 1.82 -1.34
C GLY A 40 1.04 3.06 -0.72
N ARG A 41 0.28 3.95 -0.08
CA ARG A 41 0.78 5.21 0.51
C ARG A 41 1.39 5.05 1.90
N GLY A 42 1.36 3.85 2.47
CA GLY A 42 1.93 3.55 3.80
C GLY A 42 3.43 3.29 3.74
N ASN A 43 4.19 3.84 4.69
CA ASN A 43 5.59 3.45 4.92
C ASN A 43 5.65 1.97 5.32
N SER A 44 6.72 1.28 4.87
CA SER A 44 6.94 -0.16 5.07
C SER A 44 6.93 -0.64 6.55
N ILE A 45 7.02 0.28 7.50
CA ILE A 45 7.11 0.00 8.95
C ILE A 45 5.75 -0.42 9.56
N LEU A 46 4.61 -0.09 8.95
CA LEU A 46 3.28 -0.44 9.46
C LEU A 46 2.76 -1.82 8.97
N ARG A 47 3.62 -2.64 8.37
CA ARG A 47 3.27 -3.90 7.68
C ARG A 47 3.15 -5.13 8.58
N ASN A 48 3.10 -4.98 9.90
CA ASN A 48 2.72 -6.10 10.75
C ASN A 48 1.20 -6.30 10.67
N ARG A 49 0.78 -7.55 10.41
CA ARG A 49 -0.63 -8.01 10.42
C ARG A 49 -1.33 -7.59 11.70
N THR A 50 -1.78 -6.35 11.77
CA THR A 50 -2.57 -5.86 12.89
C THR A 50 -4.02 -6.09 12.53
N ILE A 51 -4.66 -7.05 13.19
CA ILE A 51 -6.11 -7.16 13.18
C ILE A 51 -6.63 -5.92 13.90
N THR A 52 -7.20 -5.00 13.15
CA THR A 52 -7.80 -3.79 13.70
C THR A 52 -9.20 -4.16 14.16
N ARG A 53 -9.37 -4.40 15.46
CA ARG A 53 -10.67 -4.75 16.05
C ARG A 53 -11.60 -3.57 16.21
N ASP A 54 -11.05 -2.37 16.11
CA ASP A 54 -11.74 -1.13 16.40
C ASP A 54 -11.47 -0.06 15.35
N TYR A 55 -12.13 1.10 15.46
CA TYR A 55 -11.86 2.23 14.58
C TYR A 55 -10.56 2.92 14.99
N GLU A 56 -9.71 3.19 14.01
CA GLU A 56 -8.47 3.93 14.21
C GLU A 56 -8.75 5.43 14.41
N ASN A 57 -7.84 6.14 15.09
CA ASN A 57 -7.98 7.58 15.33
C ASN A 57 -8.05 8.41 14.04
N LYS A 58 -7.53 7.90 12.93
CA LYS A 58 -7.56 8.56 11.63
C LYS A 58 -8.35 7.73 10.62
N ILE A 59 -9.36 8.35 10.05
CA ILE A 59 -10.27 7.78 9.06
C ILE A 59 -10.11 8.51 7.73
N TYR A 60 -10.19 7.77 6.65
CA TYR A 60 -10.22 8.29 5.28
C TYR A 60 -11.59 8.09 4.68
N ILE A 61 -12.24 9.17 4.24
CA ILE A 61 -13.60 9.20 3.73
C ILE A 61 -13.65 9.63 2.28
N THR A 62 -14.48 8.97 1.48
CA THR A 62 -14.85 9.37 0.12
C THR A 62 -16.35 9.29 -0.07
N LYS A 63 -16.91 10.20 -0.89
CA LYS A 63 -18.30 10.16 -1.31
C LYS A 63 -18.45 9.17 -2.47
N LEU A 64 -19.44 8.28 -2.37
CA LEU A 64 -19.70 7.24 -3.36
C LEU A 64 -20.63 7.69 -4.50
N ASN A 65 -21.48 8.69 -4.27
CA ASN A 65 -22.44 9.20 -5.27
C ASN A 65 -21.87 10.27 -6.22
N ASN A 66 -20.59 10.59 -6.15
CA ASN A 66 -20.00 11.49 -7.13
C ASN A 66 -19.84 10.78 -8.47
N GLU A 67 -20.49 11.28 -9.50
CA GLU A 67 -20.52 10.66 -10.82
C GLU A 67 -19.24 10.90 -11.62
N ASP A 68 -18.50 12.00 -11.33
CA ASP A 68 -17.36 12.43 -12.12
C ASP A 68 -16.02 12.29 -11.38
N GLY A 69 -15.06 11.66 -12.06
CA GLY A 69 -13.64 11.69 -11.70
C GLY A 69 -13.16 10.56 -10.77
N MET A 70 -11.85 10.62 -10.48
CA MET A 70 -11.18 9.74 -9.52
C MET A 70 -11.74 9.97 -8.10
N PRO A 71 -11.83 8.91 -7.28
CA PRO A 71 -12.30 9.07 -5.91
C PRO A 71 -11.32 9.91 -5.09
N GLU A 72 -11.80 11.04 -4.57
CA GLU A 72 -11.05 11.87 -3.64
C GLU A 72 -11.28 11.39 -2.21
N PHE A 73 -10.19 11.19 -1.47
CA PHE A 73 -10.23 10.83 -0.07
C PHE A 73 -9.78 11.98 0.82
N TYR A 74 -10.61 12.29 1.82
CA TYR A 74 -10.32 13.26 2.86
C TYR A 74 -10.07 12.54 4.17
N SER A 75 -9.14 13.04 5.00
CA SER A 75 -8.88 12.44 6.30
C SER A 75 -9.45 13.28 7.43
N PHE A 76 -9.96 12.60 8.47
CA PHE A 76 -10.47 13.24 9.69
C PHE A 76 -10.20 12.33 10.90
N THR A 77 -10.44 12.85 12.10
CA THR A 77 -10.30 12.08 13.35
C THR A 77 -11.59 11.34 13.64
N SER A 78 -11.49 10.08 14.11
CA SER A 78 -12.64 9.24 14.41
C SER A 78 -13.58 9.84 15.49
N GLU A 79 -13.07 10.72 16.36
CA GLU A 79 -13.86 11.44 17.36
C GLU A 79 -14.97 12.31 16.75
N GLN A 80 -14.79 12.74 15.51
CA GLN A 80 -15.78 13.57 14.82
C GLN A 80 -16.89 12.75 14.19
N MET A 81 -16.74 11.43 14.07
CA MET A 81 -17.61 10.48 13.37
C MET A 81 -17.96 10.85 11.93
N PHE A 82 -18.09 12.15 11.63
CA PHE A 82 -18.34 12.74 10.33
C PHE A 82 -17.59 14.07 10.19
N PRO A 83 -16.92 14.36 9.06
CA PRO A 83 -16.17 15.59 8.90
C PRO A 83 -17.04 16.84 9.05
N ALA A 84 -16.59 17.79 9.85
CA ALA A 84 -17.31 19.04 10.12
C ALA A 84 -17.60 19.86 8.83
N MET A 85 -16.76 19.73 7.80
CA MET A 85 -16.93 20.40 6.51
C MET A 85 -18.20 19.96 5.76
N TRP A 86 -18.79 18.82 6.14
CA TRP A 86 -20.03 18.30 5.58
C TRP A 86 -21.22 18.42 6.54
N ASN A 87 -20.97 18.83 7.77
CA ASN A 87 -22.02 19.18 8.74
C ASN A 87 -22.72 20.47 8.27
N GLY A 88 -23.92 20.37 7.73
CA GLY A 88 -24.73 21.54 7.38
C GLY A 88 -25.50 21.43 6.07
N ARG A 89 -25.40 20.35 5.34
CA ARG A 89 -26.25 20.10 4.17
C ARG A 89 -27.44 19.20 4.49
N GLY A 90 -28.26 19.64 5.46
CA GLY A 90 -29.57 19.05 5.71
C GLY A 90 -29.74 18.57 7.15
N SER A 91 -30.92 18.83 7.71
CA SER A 91 -31.47 18.20 8.91
C SER A 91 -31.90 16.76 8.54
N GLY A 92 -30.94 15.88 8.30
CA GLY A 92 -31.22 14.51 7.86
C GLY A 92 -30.83 13.47 8.91
N GLU A 93 -31.42 12.31 8.79
CA GLU A 93 -31.02 11.12 9.52
C GLU A 93 -29.69 10.60 8.97
N TYR A 94 -28.87 9.99 9.84
CA TYR A 94 -27.61 9.34 9.45
C TYR A 94 -27.65 7.88 9.86
N LEU A 95 -27.44 6.99 8.90
CA LEU A 95 -27.28 5.56 9.18
C LEU A 95 -25.81 5.19 9.06
N TYR A 96 -25.21 4.81 10.20
CA TYR A 96 -23.85 4.29 10.27
C TYR A 96 -23.88 2.77 10.18
N MET A 97 -23.14 2.24 9.23
CA MET A 97 -23.09 0.82 8.95
C MET A 97 -21.65 0.33 9.02
N PRO A 98 -21.30 -0.57 9.95
CA PRO A 98 -19.94 -1.06 10.06
C PRO A 98 -19.55 -1.87 8.82
N VAL A 99 -18.34 -1.62 8.32
CA VAL A 99 -17.67 -2.39 7.27
C VAL A 99 -16.61 -3.25 7.94
N HIS A 100 -16.88 -4.54 8.06
CA HIS A 100 -15.97 -5.47 8.72
C HIS A 100 -15.96 -6.82 8.01
N PHE A 101 -14.88 -7.55 8.18
CA PHE A 101 -14.75 -8.93 7.74
C PHE A 101 -14.23 -9.78 8.90
N ARG A 102 -15.06 -10.69 9.42
CA ARG A 102 -14.80 -11.43 10.66
C ARG A 102 -14.48 -10.45 11.79
N ASP A 103 -13.32 -10.62 12.45
CA ASP A 103 -12.85 -9.77 13.56
C ASP A 103 -12.09 -8.51 13.09
N ASN A 104 -12.00 -8.28 11.77
CA ASN A 104 -11.25 -7.18 11.19
C ASN A 104 -12.19 -6.02 10.85
N CYS A 105 -12.05 -4.89 11.56
CA CYS A 105 -12.76 -3.65 11.29
C CYS A 105 -12.07 -2.92 10.14
N LEU A 106 -12.74 -2.81 8.99
CA LEU A 106 -12.21 -2.12 7.81
C LEU A 106 -12.57 -0.63 7.83
N GLY A 107 -13.67 -0.29 8.51
CA GLY A 107 -14.20 1.05 8.60
C GLY A 107 -15.72 1.04 8.73
N TYR A 108 -16.38 2.04 8.17
CA TYR A 108 -17.85 2.14 8.16
C TYR A 108 -18.36 2.87 6.94
N MET A 109 -19.65 2.71 6.63
CA MET A 109 -20.35 3.50 5.63
C MET A 109 -21.36 4.40 6.31
N ILE A 110 -21.60 5.56 5.71
CA ILE A 110 -22.61 6.52 6.15
C ILE A 110 -23.61 6.72 5.03
N LEU A 111 -24.88 6.53 5.33
CA LEU A 111 -25.99 6.93 4.49
C LEU A 111 -26.64 8.16 5.12
N THR A 112 -26.89 9.19 4.32
CA THR A 112 -27.51 10.43 4.77
C THR A 112 -28.86 10.62 4.10
N GLY A 113 -29.84 11.25 4.76
CA GLY A 113 -31.14 11.59 4.17
C GLY A 113 -32.30 10.91 4.84
N THR A 114 -33.45 10.81 4.16
CA THR A 114 -34.64 10.17 4.69
C THR A 114 -34.53 8.65 4.56
N LEU A 115 -34.36 7.95 5.67
CA LEU A 115 -34.17 6.50 5.67
C LEU A 115 -35.49 5.77 5.42
N ASP A 116 -35.61 5.14 4.26
CA ASP A 116 -36.68 4.17 4.01
C ASP A 116 -36.31 2.81 4.61
N THR A 117 -36.98 2.47 5.72
CA THR A 117 -36.74 1.21 6.45
C THR A 117 -36.98 -0.05 5.60
N LYS A 118 -37.73 0.03 4.52
CA LYS A 118 -37.98 -1.09 3.62
C LYS A 118 -36.74 -1.54 2.88
N HIS A 119 -35.75 -0.66 2.70
CA HIS A 119 -34.50 -0.95 1.99
C HIS A 119 -33.35 -1.42 2.93
N ILE A 120 -33.53 -1.40 4.23
CA ILE A 120 -32.51 -1.82 5.22
C ILE A 120 -31.92 -3.23 4.93
N PRO A 121 -32.74 -4.27 4.61
CA PRO A 121 -32.17 -5.59 4.28
C PRO A 121 -31.22 -5.57 3.09
N ASN A 122 -31.51 -4.74 2.08
CA ASN A 122 -30.67 -4.61 0.90
C ASN A 122 -29.33 -3.96 1.24
N TYR A 123 -29.30 -2.99 2.16
CA TYR A 123 -28.06 -2.35 2.63
C TYR A 123 -27.13 -3.33 3.32
N TYR A 124 -27.65 -4.26 4.13
CA TYR A 124 -26.83 -5.31 4.75
C TYR A 124 -26.17 -6.23 3.73
N VAL A 125 -26.90 -6.65 2.70
CA VAL A 125 -26.34 -7.47 1.62
C VAL A 125 -25.26 -6.71 0.88
N TRP A 126 -25.50 -5.44 0.61
CA TRP A 126 -24.57 -4.57 -0.11
C TRP A 126 -23.28 -4.33 0.68
N ILE A 127 -23.38 -3.98 1.97
CA ILE A 127 -22.23 -3.82 2.86
C ILE A 127 -21.40 -5.10 2.94
N ARG A 128 -22.05 -6.24 3.09
CA ARG A 128 -21.35 -7.53 3.10
C ARG A 128 -20.56 -7.77 1.82
N ASN A 129 -21.11 -7.41 0.66
CA ASN A 129 -20.40 -7.53 -0.59
C ASN A 129 -19.21 -6.56 -0.69
N ILE A 130 -19.36 -5.34 -0.20
CA ILE A 130 -18.27 -4.36 -0.13
C ILE A 130 -17.19 -4.84 0.85
N SER A 131 -17.55 -5.30 2.04
CA SER A 131 -16.62 -5.85 3.02
C SER A 131 -15.79 -7.01 2.44
N ASN A 132 -16.46 -7.94 1.75
CA ASN A 132 -15.78 -9.06 1.10
C ASN A 132 -14.84 -8.60 -0.03
N ALA A 133 -15.23 -7.59 -0.80
CA ALA A 133 -14.40 -7.05 -1.87
C ALA A 133 -13.17 -6.32 -1.30
N LEU A 134 -13.35 -5.51 -0.26
CA LEU A 134 -12.27 -4.82 0.43
C LEU A 134 -11.27 -5.80 1.05
N GLU A 135 -11.74 -6.86 1.72
CA GLU A 135 -10.87 -7.89 2.28
C GLU A 135 -10.10 -8.64 1.18
N LYS A 136 -10.74 -8.94 0.06
CA LYS A 136 -10.05 -9.54 -1.10
C LYS A 136 -8.93 -8.63 -1.62
N LEU A 137 -9.20 -7.34 -1.78
CA LEU A 137 -8.19 -6.36 -2.21
C LEU A 137 -7.03 -6.28 -1.22
N LYS A 138 -7.32 -6.26 0.08
CA LYS A 138 -6.33 -6.29 1.14
C LYS A 138 -5.43 -7.52 1.02
N ASN A 139 -6.01 -8.72 0.94
CA ASN A 139 -5.27 -9.97 0.83
C ASN A 139 -4.38 -10.01 -0.44
N VAL A 140 -4.88 -9.51 -1.58
CA VAL A 140 -4.09 -9.39 -2.82
C VAL A 140 -2.92 -8.42 -2.64
N SER A 141 -3.13 -7.29 -1.97
CA SER A 141 -2.07 -6.33 -1.66
C SER A 141 -1.00 -6.94 -0.74
N GLU A 142 -1.41 -7.65 0.31
CA GLU A 142 -0.49 -8.37 1.21
C GLU A 142 0.36 -9.40 0.46
N LEU A 143 -0.27 -10.22 -0.40
CA LEU A 143 0.42 -11.21 -1.22
C LEU A 143 1.42 -10.58 -2.19
N ARG A 144 1.02 -9.51 -2.87
CA ARG A 144 1.92 -8.75 -3.77
C ARG A 144 3.12 -8.18 -3.01
N ASN A 145 2.91 -7.66 -1.82
CA ASN A 145 3.97 -7.12 -0.97
C ASN A 145 4.92 -8.23 -0.47
N ALA A 146 4.37 -9.38 -0.06
CA ALA A 146 5.16 -10.54 0.35
C ALA A 146 6.02 -11.06 -0.82
N ALA A 147 5.43 -11.19 -2.01
CA ALA A 147 6.16 -11.60 -3.22
C ALA A 147 7.30 -10.61 -3.55
N ARG A 148 7.04 -9.30 -3.49
CA ARG A 148 8.09 -8.28 -3.70
C ARG A 148 9.22 -8.37 -2.68
N ASN A 149 8.90 -8.68 -1.42
CA ASN A 149 9.91 -8.83 -0.38
C ASN A 149 10.80 -10.07 -0.64
N ILE A 150 10.19 -11.20 -1.04
CA ILE A 150 10.94 -12.40 -1.43
C ILE A 150 11.83 -12.10 -2.65
N ASP A 151 11.30 -11.44 -3.66
CA ASP A 151 12.06 -11.01 -4.84
C ASP A 151 13.24 -10.11 -4.47
N ASN A 152 13.04 -9.15 -3.56
CA ASN A 152 14.10 -8.25 -3.10
C ASN A 152 15.18 -8.99 -2.30
N MET A 153 14.80 -9.98 -1.47
CA MET A 153 15.77 -10.83 -0.78
C MET A 153 16.59 -11.68 -1.74
N ALA A 154 15.96 -12.20 -2.80
CA ALA A 154 16.63 -13.04 -3.78
C ALA A 154 17.70 -12.29 -4.60
N VAL A 155 17.57 -10.97 -4.78
CA VAL A 155 18.49 -10.17 -5.60
C VAL A 155 19.53 -9.39 -4.80
N ARG A 156 19.54 -9.53 -3.46
CA ARG A 156 20.52 -8.87 -2.59
C ARG A 156 21.45 -9.86 -1.93
N ASP A 157 22.67 -9.41 -1.66
CA ASP A 157 23.65 -10.13 -0.88
C ASP A 157 23.28 -10.05 0.61
N SER A 158 23.32 -11.18 1.31
CA SER A 158 22.88 -11.28 2.71
C SER A 158 23.81 -10.59 3.71
N LEU A 159 25.09 -10.42 3.35
CA LEU A 159 26.10 -9.80 4.21
C LEU A 159 26.08 -8.29 4.05
N THR A 160 26.11 -7.79 2.84
CA THR A 160 26.34 -6.37 2.52
C THR A 160 25.06 -5.60 2.19
N GLY A 161 23.99 -6.31 1.84
CA GLY A 161 22.73 -5.70 1.39
C GLY A 161 22.77 -5.06 0.00
N VAL A 162 23.92 -5.04 -0.68
CA VAL A 162 24.01 -4.61 -2.09
C VAL A 162 23.41 -5.67 -3.01
N TYR A 163 23.27 -5.37 -4.30
CA TYR A 163 22.74 -6.37 -5.24
C TYR A 163 23.72 -7.53 -5.43
N ASN A 164 23.21 -8.73 -5.43
CA ASN A 164 23.97 -9.93 -5.75
C ASN A 164 23.99 -10.19 -7.27
N ARG A 165 24.64 -11.29 -7.70
CA ARG A 165 24.73 -11.66 -9.12
C ARG A 165 23.37 -11.79 -9.81
N MET A 166 22.30 -12.20 -9.09
CA MET A 166 20.95 -12.23 -9.65
C MET A 166 20.39 -10.82 -9.87
N GLY A 167 20.71 -9.89 -8.98
CA GLY A 167 20.39 -8.48 -9.13
C GLY A 167 20.99 -7.88 -10.39
N ILE A 168 22.27 -8.19 -10.69
CA ILE A 168 22.92 -7.79 -11.95
C ILE A 168 22.07 -8.23 -13.15
N ASN A 169 21.84 -9.53 -13.26
CA ASN A 169 21.15 -10.12 -14.41
C ASN A 169 19.76 -9.52 -14.61
N ARG A 170 19.09 -9.12 -13.53
CA ARG A 170 17.74 -8.51 -13.58
C ARG A 170 17.77 -7.06 -14.03
N PHE A 171 18.68 -6.25 -13.51
CA PHE A 171 18.63 -4.79 -13.67
C PHE A 171 19.50 -4.26 -14.79
N VAL A 172 20.66 -4.88 -15.07
CA VAL A 172 21.60 -4.39 -16.09
C VAL A 172 20.98 -4.36 -17.50
N VAL A 173 20.16 -5.36 -17.83
CA VAL A 173 19.50 -5.41 -19.14
C VAL A 173 18.60 -4.19 -19.36
N ASP A 174 17.85 -3.80 -18.33
CA ASP A 174 16.93 -2.66 -18.41
C ASP A 174 17.69 -1.33 -18.38
N MET A 175 18.78 -1.23 -17.62
CA MET A 175 19.67 -0.07 -17.63
C MET A 175 20.32 0.14 -19.01
N VAL A 176 20.78 -0.93 -19.66
CA VAL A 176 21.34 -0.86 -21.03
C VAL A 176 20.28 -0.40 -22.03
N LYS A 177 19.05 -0.93 -21.96
CA LYS A 177 17.95 -0.50 -22.83
C LYS A 177 17.61 0.98 -22.61
N GLN A 178 17.52 1.43 -21.36
CA GLN A 178 17.23 2.82 -21.02
C GLN A 178 18.34 3.76 -21.51
N ALA A 179 19.61 3.39 -21.31
CA ALA A 179 20.74 4.16 -21.78
C ALA A 179 20.74 4.32 -23.30
N ASN A 180 20.46 3.24 -24.02
CA ASN A 180 20.37 3.26 -25.50
C ASN A 180 19.20 4.16 -25.96
N THR A 181 18.03 4.05 -25.33
CA THR A 181 16.86 4.87 -25.67
C THR A 181 17.10 6.35 -25.38
N SER A 182 17.76 6.64 -24.26
CA SER A 182 18.03 8.02 -23.80
C SER A 182 19.35 8.60 -24.38
N ARG A 183 20.07 7.82 -25.21
CA ARG A 183 21.41 8.16 -25.73
C ARG A 183 22.41 8.54 -24.63
N ARG A 184 22.29 7.90 -23.44
CA ARG A 184 23.21 8.07 -22.31
C ARG A 184 24.30 7.00 -22.35
N ARG A 185 25.44 7.30 -21.73
CA ARG A 185 26.52 6.33 -21.56
C ARG A 185 26.32 5.58 -20.26
N LEU A 186 26.68 4.29 -20.24
CA LEU A 186 26.82 3.48 -19.03
C LEU A 186 28.30 3.30 -18.75
N LEU A 187 28.67 3.43 -17.49
CA LEU A 187 30.00 3.14 -16.97
C LEU A 187 29.90 1.91 -16.08
N PHE A 188 30.74 0.92 -16.33
CA PHE A 188 30.90 -0.24 -15.45
C PHE A 188 32.21 -0.07 -14.70
N ILE A 189 32.18 -0.17 -13.38
CA ILE A 189 33.32 -0.08 -12.49
C ILE A 189 33.44 -1.43 -11.76
N PHE A 190 34.64 -2.00 -11.81
CA PHE A 190 34.98 -3.17 -10.99
C PHE A 190 35.89 -2.71 -9.89
N ALA A 191 35.54 -3.04 -8.65
CA ALA A 191 36.33 -2.76 -7.46
C ALA A 191 36.69 -4.08 -6.78
N ASP A 192 37.89 -4.17 -6.25
CA ASP A 192 38.36 -5.31 -5.47
C ASP A 192 39.04 -4.81 -4.20
N MET A 193 38.93 -5.58 -3.12
CA MET A 193 39.49 -5.21 -1.84
C MET A 193 40.85 -5.86 -1.64
N ASP A 194 41.91 -5.05 -1.63
CA ASP A 194 43.26 -5.48 -1.33
C ASP A 194 43.40 -5.89 0.14
N GLY A 195 44.07 -7.00 0.37
CA GLY A 195 44.47 -7.44 1.71
C GLY A 195 43.38 -8.10 2.56
N LEU A 196 42.18 -8.41 2.01
CA LEU A 196 41.11 -9.09 2.74
C LEU A 196 41.58 -10.42 3.38
N LYS A 197 42.41 -11.19 2.64
CA LYS A 197 43.00 -12.42 3.17
C LYS A 197 43.83 -12.17 4.42
N LYS A 198 44.60 -11.09 4.42
CA LYS A 198 45.46 -10.73 5.58
C LYS A 198 44.57 -10.37 6.79
N ILE A 199 43.49 -9.64 6.58
CA ILE A 199 42.52 -9.31 7.65
C ILE A 199 41.94 -10.61 8.23
N ASN A 200 41.52 -11.54 7.37
CA ASN A 200 40.97 -12.83 7.81
C ASN A 200 42.00 -13.66 8.61
N ASP A 201 43.25 -13.70 8.14
CA ASP A 201 44.29 -14.50 8.75
C ASP A 201 44.74 -13.90 10.12
N GLU A 202 44.73 -12.58 10.28
CA GLU A 202 45.19 -11.89 11.50
C GLU A 202 44.03 -11.70 12.52
N PHE A 203 42.80 -11.41 12.07
CA PHE A 203 41.70 -10.98 12.93
C PHE A 203 40.45 -11.87 12.86
N GLY A 204 40.49 -12.90 12.02
CA GLY A 204 39.38 -13.84 11.85
C GLY A 204 38.37 -13.40 10.81
N HIS A 205 37.49 -14.35 10.41
CA HIS A 205 36.50 -14.15 9.33
C HIS A 205 35.47 -13.07 9.66
N GLU A 206 35.09 -12.89 10.94
CA GLU A 206 34.19 -11.83 11.36
C GLU A 206 34.72 -10.43 11.04
N ALA A 207 36.04 -10.21 11.22
CA ALA A 207 36.68 -8.95 10.88
C ALA A 207 36.75 -8.73 9.38
N GLY A 208 36.92 -9.80 8.58
CA GLY A 208 36.84 -9.75 7.13
C GLY A 208 35.45 -9.40 6.64
N ASP A 209 34.39 -10.00 7.21
CA ASP A 209 33.01 -9.70 6.93
C ASP A 209 32.66 -8.25 7.23
N GLN A 210 33.13 -7.72 8.37
CA GLN A 210 32.97 -6.31 8.70
C GLN A 210 33.67 -5.39 7.69
N ALA A 211 34.88 -5.75 7.23
CA ALA A 211 35.60 -4.97 6.22
C ALA A 211 34.85 -4.93 4.89
N ILE A 212 34.26 -6.03 4.48
CA ILE A 212 33.42 -6.11 3.28
C ILE A 212 32.16 -5.23 3.44
N CYS A 213 31.48 -5.30 4.58
CA CYS A 213 30.33 -4.44 4.88
C CYS A 213 30.70 -2.96 4.82
N PHE A 214 31.83 -2.59 5.41
CA PHE A 214 32.31 -1.20 5.41
C PHE A 214 32.61 -0.67 4.00
N ALA A 215 33.20 -1.51 3.15
CA ALA A 215 33.45 -1.16 1.76
C ALA A 215 32.14 -0.99 0.98
N ALA A 216 31.16 -1.85 1.22
CA ALA A 216 29.85 -1.76 0.59
C ALA A 216 29.09 -0.48 1.04
N GLU A 217 29.12 -0.13 2.31
CA GLU A 217 28.57 1.11 2.85
C GLU A 217 29.23 2.34 2.23
N ALA A 218 30.56 2.37 2.18
CA ALA A 218 31.30 3.47 1.57
C ALA A 218 30.94 3.68 0.09
N LEU A 219 30.75 2.59 -0.66
CA LEU A 219 30.29 2.66 -2.06
C LEU A 219 28.85 3.20 -2.12
N GLN A 220 27.97 2.77 -1.23
CA GLN A 220 26.58 3.25 -1.21
C GLN A 220 26.49 4.74 -0.85
N GLU A 221 27.37 5.24 0.03
CA GLU A 221 27.44 6.65 0.35
C GLU A 221 28.04 7.50 -0.79
N ALA A 222 29.00 6.96 -1.51
CA ALA A 222 29.68 7.67 -2.61
C ALA A 222 28.84 7.78 -3.87
N PHE A 223 27.94 6.81 -4.10
CA PHE A 223 27.13 6.72 -5.31
C PHE A 223 25.67 7.00 -4.98
N CYS A 224 24.96 7.71 -5.90
CA CYS A 224 23.56 8.07 -5.72
C CYS A 224 22.61 6.88 -5.93
N GLU A 225 21.36 6.97 -5.45
CA GLU A 225 20.30 5.94 -5.55
C GLU A 225 20.00 5.40 -6.97
N LYS A 226 20.51 6.03 -8.02
CA LYS A 226 20.29 5.61 -9.41
C LYS A 226 21.36 4.65 -9.94
N GLU A 227 22.37 4.37 -9.14
CA GLU A 227 23.50 3.54 -9.51
C GLU A 227 23.35 2.15 -8.89
N LEU A 228 23.71 1.13 -9.66
CA LEU A 228 23.59 -0.26 -9.24
C LEU A 228 24.92 -0.66 -8.62
N ILE A 229 24.96 -0.85 -7.29
CA ILE A 229 26.11 -1.41 -6.58
C ILE A 229 25.84 -2.90 -6.34
N ILE A 230 26.84 -3.70 -6.69
CA ILE A 230 26.75 -5.16 -6.73
C ILE A 230 27.89 -5.74 -5.92
#